data_a9fa2d541099ce18a73ad27b62b8ffff
#
_entry.id   a9fa2d541099ce18a73ad27b62b8ffff
#
_cell.length_a   1.000
_cell.length_b   1.000
_cell.length_c   1.000
_cell.angle_alpha   90.00
_cell.angle_beta   90.00
_cell.angle_gamma   90.00
#
_symmetry.space_group_name_H-M   'P 1'
#
loop_
_entity.id
_entity.type
_entity.pdbx_description
1 polymer ?
#
loop_
_entity_poly.entity_id
_entity_poly.type
_entity_poly.pdbx_seq_one_letter_code
_entity_poly.pdbx_strand_id
1 'polypeptide(L)'
;EKVRISPGEAAMSGHNKRKNKNMPDGSYRIGAEGGKVKITDQNIESRIEEINKELEKIRKVEKKFPQGELQCFKNENRYKWKIKEENGLRYLPKTERNQAEMLALKKYYECRKKELESEAAGWKAYLRKTDKIKVSSEYLLNHPEYGRLLAKNFRPLNRELERWQEEPYEKSTKHPEDLLVLGTHGKMLRSKSEAIIDRMLFQNKIPFHYEEKLVLDGIILYPDFMIRHPITGQYFYWEHFGMMDNPDYCKHACDKIKLYCQHGIIPSVNLILTYETKQYPLSADKVEMILQEYFGCSRGNAVIG
;
A
#
# COMPACT_ATOMS: atom_id res chain seq x y z
N GLU A 1 0.39 23.38 46.97
CA GLU A 1 0.08 22.09 47.66
C GLU A 1 0.47 20.93 46.70
N LYS A 2 1.49 20.18 47.16
CA LYS A 2 2.01 19.00 46.48
C LYS A 2 1.24 17.79 46.97
N VAL A 3 0.78 16.93 46.09
CA VAL A 3 0.40 15.57 46.48
C VAL A 3 1.34 14.60 45.74
N ARG A 4 2.19 13.94 46.55
CA ARG A 4 2.98 12.74 46.21
C ARG A 4 2.08 11.53 46.30
N ILE A 5 2.19 10.59 45.38
CA ILE A 5 1.71 9.22 45.57
C ILE A 5 2.91 8.27 45.40
N SER A 6 3.22 7.53 46.47
CA SER A 6 4.23 6.45 46.50
C SER A 6 3.62 5.10 46.13
N PRO A 7 4.44 4.10 45.73
CA PRO A 7 3.97 2.78 45.33
C PRO A 7 3.80 1.83 46.49
N GLY A 8 2.75 0.99 46.41
CA GLY A 8 2.49 -0.08 47.37
C GLY A 8 2.72 -1.45 46.79
N GLU A 9 3.59 -2.20 47.46
CA GLU A 9 3.78 -3.64 47.33
C GLU A 9 2.53 -4.40 47.79
N ALA A 10 2.25 -5.58 47.17
CA ALA A 10 1.62 -6.71 47.92
C ALA A 10 1.70 -7.99 47.09
N ALA A 11 2.44 -8.87 47.54
CA ALA A 11 2.12 -10.19 48.14
C ALA A 11 1.49 -11.27 47.23
N MET A 12 2.26 -12.32 47.15
CA MET A 12 2.00 -13.70 46.71
C MET A 12 0.78 -14.35 47.33
N SER A 13 0.06 -15.20 46.61
CA SER A 13 -0.14 -16.62 46.98
C SER A 13 -1.00 -17.37 45.93
N GLY A 14 -0.69 -18.64 45.70
CA GLY A 14 -1.69 -19.66 45.36
C GLY A 14 -1.46 -20.44 44.07
N HIS A 15 -0.69 -21.49 44.15
CA HIS A 15 -0.67 -22.65 43.24
C HIS A 15 -2.08 -23.14 42.88
N ASN A 16 -2.33 -23.33 41.59
CA ASN A 16 -3.15 -24.44 41.16
C ASN A 16 -2.75 -24.97 39.80
N LYS A 17 -2.05 -26.10 39.79
CA LYS A 17 -1.75 -26.91 38.62
C LYS A 17 -3.05 -27.57 38.15
N ARG A 18 -3.64 -27.13 37.05
CA ARG A 18 -4.53 -27.97 36.25
C ARG A 18 -3.86 -28.29 34.92
N LYS A 19 -3.47 -29.56 34.80
CA LYS A 19 -3.10 -30.20 33.53
C LYS A 19 -4.32 -30.14 32.62
N ASN A 20 -4.26 -29.37 31.57
CA ASN A 20 -5.14 -29.52 30.41
C ASN A 20 -4.34 -30.17 29.27
N LYS A 21 -4.52 -31.49 29.16
CA LYS A 21 -4.24 -32.24 27.91
C LYS A 21 -5.34 -31.87 26.95
N ASN A 22 -4.97 -31.18 25.89
CA ASN A 22 -5.48 -31.23 24.53
C ASN A 22 -4.90 -30.01 23.82
N MET A 23 -3.70 -30.20 23.22
CA MET A 23 -3.23 -29.30 22.19
C MET A 23 -3.83 -29.78 20.86
N PRO A 24 -4.61 -28.97 20.14
CA PRO A 24 -4.90 -29.23 18.76
C PRO A 24 -3.67 -28.84 17.93
N ASP A 25 -3.44 -29.65 16.97
CA ASP A 25 -2.57 -29.56 15.81
C ASP A 25 -1.88 -28.18 15.62
N GLY A 26 -0.54 -28.19 15.80
CA GLY A 26 0.28 -26.99 15.80
C GLY A 26 0.52 -26.40 14.42
N SER A 27 -0.49 -25.93 13.76
CA SER A 27 -0.30 -25.01 12.63
C SER A 27 -0.05 -23.61 13.21
N TYR A 28 1.23 -23.25 13.36
CA TYR A 28 1.60 -21.85 13.53
C TYR A 28 1.21 -21.11 12.24
N ARG A 29 -0.01 -20.58 12.21
CA ARG A 29 -0.33 -19.46 11.34
C ARG A 29 0.53 -18.30 11.85
N ILE A 30 1.56 -17.94 11.10
CA ILE A 30 2.14 -16.60 11.21
C ILE A 30 1.02 -15.68 10.76
N GLY A 31 0.20 -15.21 11.72
CA GLY A 31 -0.76 -14.14 11.52
C GLY A 31 0.01 -12.95 11.00
N ALA A 32 -0.42 -12.41 9.88
CA ALA A 32 0.09 -11.16 9.34
C ALA A 32 -0.16 -10.08 10.40
N GLU A 33 0.86 -9.78 11.21
CA GLU A 33 0.90 -8.53 11.95
C GLU A 33 0.85 -7.40 10.94
N GLY A 34 -0.14 -6.54 11.12
CA GLY A 34 -0.43 -5.25 10.52
C GLY A 34 0.29 -4.92 9.22
N GLY A 35 -0.47 -4.79 8.14
CA GLY A 35 -0.07 -4.54 6.77
C GLY A 35 1.11 -3.60 6.54
N LYS A 36 2.32 -4.10 6.68
CA LYS A 36 3.49 -3.50 6.06
C LYS A 36 3.48 -3.95 4.62
N VAL A 37 3.17 -3.03 3.72
CA VAL A 37 3.42 -3.19 2.29
C VAL A 37 4.85 -3.68 2.15
N LYS A 38 5.04 -4.87 1.59
CA LYS A 38 6.38 -5.40 1.31
C LYS A 38 6.94 -4.51 0.21
N ILE A 39 7.82 -3.56 0.58
CA ILE A 39 8.47 -2.67 -0.36
C ILE A 39 9.28 -3.56 -1.30
N THR A 40 8.91 -3.60 -2.57
CA THR A 40 9.67 -4.33 -3.59
C THR A 40 10.94 -3.56 -3.95
N ASP A 41 11.99 -4.25 -4.39
CA ASP A 41 13.24 -3.58 -4.80
C ASP A 41 12.98 -2.55 -5.92
N GLN A 42 12.02 -2.82 -6.82
CA GLN A 42 11.58 -1.88 -7.84
C GLN A 42 10.99 -0.59 -7.27
N ASN A 43 10.20 -0.66 -6.20
CA ASN A 43 9.65 0.54 -5.55
C ASN A 43 10.77 1.38 -4.92
N ILE A 44 11.80 0.72 -4.38
CA ILE A 44 12.98 1.38 -3.81
C ILE A 44 13.80 2.06 -4.91
N GLU A 45 14.03 1.39 -6.03
CA GLU A 45 14.75 1.95 -7.16
C GLU A 45 14.04 3.15 -7.77
N SER A 46 12.71 3.05 -7.96
CA SER A 46 11.88 4.17 -8.40
C SER A 46 11.97 5.35 -7.45
N ARG A 47 11.92 5.10 -6.13
CA ARG A 47 12.05 6.15 -5.12
C ARG A 47 13.41 6.83 -5.16
N ILE A 48 14.50 6.06 -5.32
CA ILE A 48 15.85 6.61 -5.49
C ILE A 48 15.94 7.50 -6.75
N GLU A 49 15.29 7.10 -7.83
CA GLU A 49 15.26 7.89 -9.06
C GLU A 49 14.50 9.21 -8.87
N GLU A 50 13.35 9.21 -8.18
CA GLU A 50 12.62 10.43 -7.83
C GLU A 50 13.48 11.39 -6.99
N ILE A 51 14.16 10.85 -5.96
CA ILE A 51 15.07 11.62 -5.12
C ILE A 51 16.19 12.26 -5.96
N ASN A 52 16.77 11.50 -6.88
CA ASN A 52 17.83 12.04 -7.75
C ASN A 52 17.30 13.17 -8.65
N LYS A 53 16.08 13.03 -9.20
CA LYS A 53 15.43 14.10 -9.99
C LYS A 53 15.17 15.36 -9.15
N GLU A 54 14.75 15.20 -7.89
CA GLU A 54 14.55 16.33 -6.97
C GLU A 54 15.87 17.02 -6.61
N LEU A 55 16.91 16.23 -6.30
CA LEU A 55 18.26 16.76 -6.04
C LEU A 55 18.84 17.56 -7.23
N GLU A 56 18.61 17.12 -8.45
CA GLU A 56 19.02 17.89 -9.64
C GLU A 56 18.28 19.21 -9.76
N LYS A 57 16.98 19.26 -9.46
CA LYS A 57 16.23 20.52 -9.44
C LYS A 57 16.79 21.48 -8.38
N ILE A 58 17.10 20.98 -7.18
CA ILE A 58 17.71 21.77 -6.10
C ILE A 58 19.04 22.33 -6.54
N ARG A 59 19.93 21.54 -7.14
CA ARG A 59 21.26 22.00 -7.64
C ARG A 59 21.18 23.12 -8.67
N LYS A 60 20.12 23.10 -9.51
CA LYS A 60 19.90 24.19 -10.49
C LYS A 60 19.47 25.51 -9.82
N VAL A 61 18.70 25.41 -8.74
CA VAL A 61 18.21 26.57 -8.00
C VAL A 61 19.27 27.12 -7.05
N GLU A 62 20.07 26.26 -6.42
CA GLU A 62 21.16 26.66 -5.50
C GLU A 62 22.09 27.74 -6.09
N LYS A 63 22.37 27.67 -7.39
CA LYS A 63 23.26 28.64 -8.08
C LYS A 63 22.72 30.07 -8.12
N LYS A 64 21.44 30.27 -7.81
CA LYS A 64 20.76 31.58 -7.87
C LYS A 64 20.66 32.28 -6.52
N PHE A 65 21.03 31.60 -5.43
CA PHE A 65 20.90 32.16 -4.10
C PHE A 65 22.03 33.13 -3.73
N PRO A 66 21.71 34.18 -2.94
CA PRO A 66 22.68 35.14 -2.47
C PRO A 66 23.69 34.49 -1.49
N GLN A 67 24.83 35.14 -1.33
CA GLN A 67 25.84 34.76 -0.35
C GLN A 67 25.32 34.99 1.07
N GLY A 68 25.85 34.21 2.03
CA GLY A 68 25.53 34.31 3.46
C GLY A 68 24.44 33.31 3.91
N GLU A 69 24.24 33.25 5.23
CA GLU A 69 23.29 32.40 5.91
C GLU A 69 22.34 33.25 6.75
N LEU A 70 21.02 33.08 6.56
CA LEU A 70 20.02 33.77 7.37
C LEU A 70 19.92 33.15 8.76
N GLN A 71 19.97 34.03 9.77
CA GLN A 71 19.69 33.69 11.16
C GLN A 71 18.52 34.54 11.67
N CYS A 72 17.53 33.87 12.28
CA CYS A 72 16.34 34.50 12.84
C CYS A 72 16.41 34.42 14.36
N PHE A 73 16.43 35.58 15.01
CA PHE A 73 16.48 35.69 16.46
C PHE A 73 15.15 36.20 17.02
N LYS A 74 14.63 35.53 18.02
CA LYS A 74 13.47 36.01 18.74
C LYS A 74 13.87 37.16 19.66
N ASN A 75 13.15 38.29 19.59
CA ASN A 75 13.34 39.44 20.45
C ASN A 75 11.96 39.85 20.95
N GLU A 76 11.61 39.47 22.17
CA GLU A 76 10.28 39.62 22.76
C GLU A 76 9.21 38.94 21.85
N ASN A 77 8.26 39.72 21.33
CA ASN A 77 7.22 39.22 20.44
C ASN A 77 7.53 39.33 18.95
N ARG A 78 8.78 39.67 18.57
CA ARG A 78 9.18 39.85 17.17
C ARG A 78 10.44 39.11 16.84
N TYR A 79 10.62 38.76 15.56
CA TYR A 79 11.87 38.17 15.06
C TYR A 79 12.73 39.24 14.38
N LYS A 80 14.02 39.29 14.73
CA LYS A 80 15.08 40.04 14.05
C LYS A 80 15.85 39.12 13.13
N TRP A 81 16.27 39.64 11.99
CA TRP A 81 17.03 38.92 11.00
C TRP A 81 18.48 39.39 11.01
N LYS A 82 19.39 38.44 10.90
CA LYS A 82 20.83 38.68 10.69
C LYS A 82 21.33 37.78 9.59
N ILE A 83 22.30 38.24 8.83
CA ILE A 83 23.03 37.45 7.84
C ILE A 83 24.39 37.14 8.42
N LYS A 84 24.74 35.87 8.42
CA LYS A 84 26.13 35.42 8.71
C LYS A 84 26.87 35.42 7.39
N GLU A 85 27.90 36.28 7.32
CA GLU A 85 28.83 36.41 6.20
C GLU A 85 30.24 36.08 6.70
N GLU A 86 31.24 36.01 5.81
CA GLU A 86 32.64 35.69 6.18
C GLU A 86 33.20 36.68 7.23
N ASN A 87 32.77 37.94 7.16
CA ASN A 87 33.19 39.01 8.04
C ASN A 87 32.35 39.18 9.34
N GLY A 88 31.44 38.25 9.63
CA GLY A 88 30.62 38.25 10.83
C GLY A 88 29.13 38.31 10.62
N LEU A 89 28.41 38.81 11.62
CA LEU A 89 26.94 38.90 11.63
C LEU A 89 26.47 40.32 11.31
N ARG A 90 25.79 40.52 10.19
CA ARG A 90 25.19 41.77 9.78
C ARG A 90 23.66 41.76 10.07
N TYR A 91 23.15 42.86 10.64
CA TYR A 91 21.70 43.04 10.78
C TYR A 91 21.03 43.23 9.42
N LEU A 92 19.88 42.53 9.22
CA LEU A 92 19.07 42.65 8.02
C LEU A 92 17.77 43.38 8.37
N PRO A 93 17.55 44.61 7.87
CA PRO A 93 16.34 45.35 8.14
C PRO A 93 15.11 44.75 7.46
N LYS A 94 13.91 45.03 8.00
CA LYS A 94 12.67 44.48 7.44
C LYS A 94 12.34 45.00 6.04
N THR A 95 12.93 46.10 5.63
CA THR A 95 12.87 46.66 4.27
C THR A 95 13.54 45.75 3.23
N GLU A 96 14.54 44.95 3.66
CA GLU A 96 15.24 43.98 2.80
C GLU A 96 14.59 42.57 2.84
N ARG A 97 13.27 42.56 2.90
CA ARG A 97 12.49 41.31 3.02
C ARG A 97 12.77 40.30 1.89
N ASN A 98 12.89 40.76 0.67
CA ASN A 98 13.21 39.90 -0.49
C ASN A 98 14.52 39.14 -0.29
N GLN A 99 15.56 39.79 0.25
CA GLN A 99 16.85 39.13 0.54
C GLN A 99 16.68 38.08 1.66
N ALA A 100 15.92 38.42 2.71
CA ALA A 100 15.61 37.48 3.77
C ALA A 100 14.87 36.24 3.26
N GLU A 101 13.88 36.41 2.37
CA GLU A 101 13.13 35.31 1.75
C GLU A 101 14.02 34.42 0.88
N MET A 102 14.91 35.01 0.09
CA MET A 102 15.86 34.26 -0.73
C MET A 102 16.84 33.45 0.12
N LEU A 103 17.35 34.00 1.21
CA LEU A 103 18.24 33.31 2.14
C LEU A 103 17.50 32.24 2.96
N ALA A 104 16.25 32.48 3.32
CA ALA A 104 15.39 31.47 3.98
C ALA A 104 15.15 30.29 3.03
N LEU A 105 14.85 30.57 1.78
CA LEU A 105 14.67 29.56 0.74
C LEU A 105 15.95 28.77 0.50
N LYS A 106 17.11 29.42 0.44
CA LYS A 106 18.43 28.77 0.40
C LYS A 106 18.56 27.76 1.53
N LYS A 107 18.33 28.20 2.78
CA LYS A 107 18.43 27.34 3.97
C LYS A 107 17.46 26.15 3.92
N TYR A 108 16.23 26.37 3.44
CA TYR A 108 15.28 25.28 3.21
C TYR A 108 15.83 24.24 2.24
N TYR A 109 16.35 24.64 1.09
CA TYR A 109 16.89 23.72 0.12
C TYR A 109 18.15 23.00 0.60
N GLU A 110 19.00 23.65 1.38
CA GLU A 110 20.16 23.01 2.03
C GLU A 110 19.74 21.90 3.00
N CYS A 111 18.70 22.13 3.81
CA CYS A 111 18.10 21.12 4.69
C CYS A 111 17.47 19.99 3.87
N ARG A 112 16.63 20.34 2.88
CA ARG A 112 15.95 19.36 2.04
C ARG A 112 16.92 18.47 1.28
N LYS A 113 18.01 19.03 0.77
CA LYS A 113 19.08 18.28 0.12
C LYS A 113 19.69 17.23 1.05
N LYS A 114 20.01 17.61 2.29
CA LYS A 114 20.56 16.69 3.29
C LYS A 114 19.58 15.55 3.62
N GLU A 115 18.30 15.86 3.75
CA GLU A 115 17.23 14.88 3.98
C GLU A 115 17.18 13.86 2.84
N LEU A 116 17.13 14.33 1.59
CA LEU A 116 17.08 13.49 0.40
C LEU A 116 18.34 12.64 0.23
N GLU A 117 19.52 13.21 0.44
CA GLU A 117 20.79 12.48 0.38
C GLU A 117 20.84 11.37 1.45
N SER A 118 20.34 11.65 2.66
CA SER A 118 20.27 10.67 3.75
C SER A 118 19.28 9.56 3.42
N GLU A 119 18.09 9.89 2.90
CA GLU A 119 17.06 8.94 2.47
C GLU A 119 17.63 8.01 1.37
N ALA A 120 18.22 8.58 0.32
CA ALA A 120 18.81 7.81 -0.76
C ALA A 120 19.95 6.88 -0.28
N ALA A 121 20.79 7.35 0.64
CA ALA A 121 21.84 6.54 1.23
C ALA A 121 21.29 5.36 2.03
N GLY A 122 20.19 5.57 2.77
CA GLY A 122 19.47 4.52 3.50
C GLY A 122 18.94 3.44 2.55
N TRP A 123 18.24 3.82 1.49
CA TRP A 123 17.71 2.88 0.50
C TRP A 123 18.80 2.09 -0.24
N LYS A 124 19.87 2.75 -0.68
CA LYS A 124 21.04 2.09 -1.28
C LYS A 124 21.73 1.12 -0.33
N ALA A 125 21.77 1.44 0.98
CA ALA A 125 22.32 0.53 1.98
C ALA A 125 21.44 -0.70 2.20
N TYR A 126 20.11 -0.52 2.16
CA TYR A 126 19.13 -1.61 2.22
C TYR A 126 19.34 -2.58 1.05
N LEU A 127 19.32 -2.10 -0.20
CA LEU A 127 19.53 -2.93 -1.40
C LEU A 127 20.84 -3.71 -1.32
N ARG A 128 21.95 -3.05 -0.97
CA ARG A 128 23.25 -3.73 -0.81
C ARG A 128 23.26 -4.82 0.26
N LYS A 129 22.42 -4.71 1.29
CA LYS A 129 22.32 -5.74 2.34
C LYS A 129 21.45 -6.90 1.89
N THR A 130 20.37 -6.62 1.19
CA THR A 130 19.47 -7.66 0.66
C THR A 130 20.14 -8.50 -0.41
N ASP A 131 20.90 -7.89 -1.32
CA ASP A 131 21.69 -8.58 -2.36
C ASP A 131 22.71 -9.59 -1.78
N LYS A 132 23.17 -9.40 -0.56
CA LYS A 132 24.09 -10.30 0.10
C LYS A 132 23.43 -11.57 0.64
N ILE A 133 22.11 -11.62 0.68
CA ILE A 133 21.36 -12.78 1.14
C ILE A 133 21.30 -13.81 0.00
N LYS A 134 22.26 -14.74 -0.02
CA LYS A 134 22.38 -15.78 -1.05
C LYS A 134 21.24 -16.81 -1.04
N VAL A 135 20.67 -17.05 0.13
CA VAL A 135 19.58 -18.02 0.33
C VAL A 135 18.48 -17.36 1.15
N SER A 136 17.35 -17.11 0.52
CA SER A 136 16.17 -16.57 1.20
C SER A 136 15.32 -17.72 1.79
N SER A 137 14.48 -17.39 2.78
CA SER A 137 13.49 -18.35 3.30
C SER A 137 12.51 -18.80 2.21
N GLU A 138 12.15 -17.89 1.30
CA GLU A 138 11.31 -18.20 0.15
C GLU A 138 11.99 -19.18 -0.84
N TYR A 139 13.28 -19.00 -1.09
CA TYR A 139 14.05 -19.98 -1.87
C TYR A 139 13.97 -21.37 -1.26
N LEU A 140 14.10 -21.50 0.07
CA LEU A 140 14.01 -22.80 0.76
C LEU A 140 12.60 -23.39 0.64
N LEU A 141 11.55 -22.58 0.75
CA LEU A 141 10.17 -23.06 0.60
C LEU A 141 9.87 -23.55 -0.83
N ASN A 142 10.48 -22.93 -1.82
CA ASN A 142 10.32 -23.32 -3.24
C ASN A 142 11.31 -24.39 -3.69
N HIS A 143 12.33 -24.70 -2.91
CA HIS A 143 13.30 -25.75 -3.22
C HIS A 143 12.63 -27.13 -3.10
N PRO A 144 12.79 -28.06 -4.08
CA PRO A 144 12.09 -29.32 -4.09
C PRO A 144 12.22 -30.15 -2.82
N GLU A 145 13.42 -30.24 -2.26
CA GLU A 145 13.67 -31.07 -1.05
C GLU A 145 13.37 -30.31 0.23
N TYR A 146 13.87 -29.06 0.39
CA TYR A 146 13.56 -28.24 1.57
C TYR A 146 12.06 -27.97 1.68
N GLY A 147 11.39 -27.63 0.60
CA GLY A 147 9.95 -27.40 0.60
C GLY A 147 9.15 -28.64 1.03
N ARG A 148 9.59 -29.84 0.63
CA ARG A 148 8.99 -31.11 1.09
C ARG A 148 9.14 -31.32 2.59
N LEU A 149 10.33 -31.06 3.14
CA LEU A 149 10.63 -31.21 4.57
C LEU A 149 9.91 -30.15 5.42
N LEU A 150 9.74 -28.95 4.88
CA LEU A 150 9.10 -27.81 5.53
C LEU A 150 7.56 -27.82 5.39
N ALA A 151 7.00 -28.67 4.53
CA ALA A 151 5.57 -28.65 4.16
C ALA A 151 4.59 -28.85 5.33
N LYS A 152 5.02 -29.43 6.44
CA LYS A 152 4.23 -29.57 7.65
C LYS A 152 4.09 -28.25 8.41
N ASN A 153 5.11 -27.39 8.34
CA ASN A 153 5.21 -26.16 9.14
C ASN A 153 4.93 -24.91 8.30
N PHE A 154 5.28 -24.94 7.03
CA PHE A 154 5.18 -23.80 6.13
C PHE A 154 4.61 -24.22 4.77
N ARG A 155 3.67 -23.45 4.26
CA ARG A 155 3.23 -23.54 2.87
C ARG A 155 3.66 -22.29 2.13
N PRO A 156 4.32 -22.40 0.97
CA PRO A 156 4.61 -21.23 0.14
C PRO A 156 3.32 -20.53 -0.23
N LEU A 157 3.31 -19.19 -0.10
CA LEU A 157 2.12 -18.38 -0.39
C LEU A 157 1.62 -18.58 -1.82
N ASN A 158 2.53 -18.66 -2.80
CA ASN A 158 2.16 -18.91 -4.20
C ASN A 158 1.33 -20.18 -4.38
N ARG A 159 1.73 -21.31 -3.75
CA ARG A 159 0.96 -22.57 -3.81
C ARG A 159 -0.38 -22.49 -3.07
N GLU A 160 -0.44 -21.73 -2.00
CA GLU A 160 -1.71 -21.44 -1.31
C GLU A 160 -2.65 -20.65 -2.21
N LEU A 161 -2.13 -19.61 -2.88
CA LEU A 161 -2.90 -18.76 -3.78
C LEU A 161 -3.35 -19.53 -5.04
N GLU A 162 -2.49 -20.33 -5.64
CA GLU A 162 -2.84 -21.22 -6.77
C GLU A 162 -3.99 -22.16 -6.38
N ARG A 163 -3.86 -22.84 -5.23
CA ARG A 163 -4.92 -23.75 -4.75
C ARG A 163 -6.21 -22.99 -4.47
N TRP A 164 -6.15 -21.83 -3.80
CA TRP A 164 -7.33 -21.00 -3.53
C TRP A 164 -8.01 -20.61 -4.85
N GLN A 165 -7.27 -20.22 -5.86
CA GLN A 165 -7.85 -19.83 -7.15
C GLN A 165 -8.56 -20.98 -7.87
N GLU A 166 -8.13 -22.23 -7.65
CA GLU A 166 -8.72 -23.43 -8.23
C GLU A 166 -9.82 -24.03 -7.37
N GLU A 167 -9.93 -23.66 -6.08
CA GLU A 167 -10.96 -24.19 -5.19
C GLU A 167 -12.37 -23.86 -5.71
N PRO A 168 -13.29 -24.85 -5.73
CA PRO A 168 -14.70 -24.58 -6.01
C PRO A 168 -15.29 -23.63 -4.97
N TYR A 169 -16.04 -22.66 -5.40
CA TYR A 169 -16.68 -21.68 -4.53
C TYR A 169 -18.14 -21.43 -4.93
N GLU A 170 -18.96 -20.97 -3.97
CA GLU A 170 -20.36 -20.63 -4.20
C GLU A 170 -20.47 -19.26 -4.87
N LYS A 171 -21.08 -19.22 -6.05
CA LYS A 171 -21.29 -18.01 -6.83
C LYS A 171 -22.70 -17.45 -6.65
N SER A 172 -22.86 -16.18 -7.04
CA SER A 172 -24.19 -15.59 -7.21
C SER A 172 -25.02 -16.38 -8.22
N THR A 173 -26.24 -16.69 -7.82
CA THR A 173 -27.25 -17.31 -8.69
C THR A 173 -28.30 -16.29 -9.18
N LYS A 174 -28.10 -14.99 -8.83
CA LYS A 174 -29.02 -13.93 -9.22
C LYS A 174 -28.81 -13.56 -10.69
N HIS A 175 -29.89 -13.37 -11.42
CA HIS A 175 -29.89 -12.90 -12.80
C HIS A 175 -28.92 -13.66 -13.73
N PRO A 176 -29.05 -14.98 -13.88
CA PRO A 176 -28.15 -15.75 -14.74
C PRO A 176 -28.25 -15.35 -16.22
N GLU A 177 -29.37 -14.75 -16.62
CA GLU A 177 -29.61 -14.19 -17.95
C GLU A 177 -28.69 -13.02 -18.30
N ASP A 178 -28.13 -12.33 -17.32
CA ASP A 178 -27.22 -11.21 -17.52
C ASP A 178 -25.74 -11.65 -17.76
N LEU A 179 -25.44 -12.94 -17.61
CA LEU A 179 -24.11 -13.48 -17.84
C LEU A 179 -23.84 -13.67 -19.34
N LEU A 180 -23.48 -12.59 -20.02
CA LEU A 180 -23.42 -12.52 -21.49
C LEU A 180 -22.01 -12.37 -22.07
N VAL A 181 -21.02 -12.02 -21.25
CA VAL A 181 -19.67 -11.71 -21.73
C VAL A 181 -18.70 -12.82 -21.32
N LEU A 182 -17.94 -13.36 -22.27
CA LEU A 182 -16.94 -14.38 -21.98
C LEU A 182 -15.70 -13.76 -21.32
N GLY A 183 -15.41 -14.21 -20.10
CA GLY A 183 -14.18 -13.87 -19.36
C GLY A 183 -13.08 -14.89 -19.51
N THR A 184 -12.05 -14.78 -18.70
CA THR A 184 -10.95 -15.77 -18.62
C THR A 184 -11.44 -17.07 -17.98
N HIS A 185 -10.72 -18.15 -18.17
CA HIS A 185 -11.09 -19.49 -17.68
C HIS A 185 -12.49 -20.00 -18.10
N GLY A 186 -13.06 -19.48 -19.21
CA GLY A 186 -14.37 -19.88 -19.72
C GLY A 186 -15.54 -19.43 -18.84
N LYS A 187 -15.36 -18.52 -17.91
CA LYS A 187 -16.41 -17.97 -17.04
C LYS A 187 -17.21 -16.90 -17.80
N MET A 188 -18.53 -16.90 -17.58
CA MET A 188 -19.39 -15.84 -18.10
C MET A 188 -19.50 -14.71 -17.08
N LEU A 189 -19.46 -13.46 -17.56
CA LEU A 189 -19.48 -12.22 -16.80
C LEU A 189 -20.68 -11.38 -17.22
N ARG A 190 -21.08 -10.40 -16.39
CA ARG A 190 -22.26 -9.57 -16.63
C ARG A 190 -22.00 -8.39 -17.57
N SER A 191 -20.80 -7.85 -17.57
CA SER A 191 -20.47 -6.64 -18.36
C SER A 191 -19.14 -6.72 -19.07
N LYS A 192 -18.98 -5.88 -20.11
CA LYS A 192 -17.72 -5.70 -20.82
C LYS A 192 -16.65 -5.10 -19.90
N SER A 193 -17.04 -4.24 -18.97
CA SER A 193 -16.13 -3.60 -18.00
C SER A 193 -15.57 -4.62 -17.02
N GLU A 194 -16.41 -5.54 -16.53
CA GLU A 194 -15.93 -6.67 -15.73
C GLU A 194 -14.99 -7.58 -16.53
N ALA A 195 -15.24 -7.79 -17.83
CA ALA A 195 -14.34 -8.56 -18.68
C ALA A 195 -12.96 -7.89 -18.88
N ILE A 196 -12.90 -6.55 -18.85
CA ILE A 196 -11.62 -5.83 -18.84
C ILE A 196 -10.88 -6.10 -17.54
N ILE A 197 -11.57 -5.99 -16.38
CA ILE A 197 -10.98 -6.24 -15.07
C ILE A 197 -10.50 -7.70 -14.96
N ASP A 198 -11.33 -8.67 -15.31
CA ASP A 198 -11.02 -10.10 -15.33
C ASP A 198 -9.75 -10.41 -16.13
N ARG A 199 -9.70 -9.91 -17.36
CA ARG A 199 -8.55 -10.09 -18.25
C ARG A 199 -7.27 -9.48 -17.65
N MET A 200 -7.36 -8.28 -17.10
CA MET A 200 -6.22 -7.58 -16.54
C MET A 200 -5.69 -8.27 -15.25
N LEU A 201 -6.58 -8.74 -14.39
CA LEU A 201 -6.21 -9.56 -13.23
C LEU A 201 -5.49 -10.85 -13.67
N PHE A 202 -6.05 -11.54 -14.67
CA PHE A 202 -5.46 -12.77 -15.22
C PHE A 202 -4.08 -12.52 -15.84
N GLN A 203 -3.93 -11.51 -16.69
CA GLN A 203 -2.67 -11.18 -17.34
C GLN A 203 -1.56 -10.82 -16.34
N ASN A 204 -1.92 -10.19 -15.24
CA ASN A 204 -0.99 -9.84 -14.16
C ASN A 204 -0.79 -10.97 -13.12
N LYS A 205 -1.37 -12.15 -13.36
CA LYS A 205 -1.29 -13.32 -12.46
C LYS A 205 -1.73 -13.01 -11.03
N ILE A 206 -2.72 -12.15 -10.88
CA ILE A 206 -3.33 -11.82 -9.60
C ILE A 206 -4.47 -12.83 -9.37
N PRO A 207 -4.43 -13.61 -8.28
CA PRO A 207 -5.46 -14.61 -7.99
C PRO A 207 -6.79 -13.94 -7.65
N PHE A 208 -7.89 -14.40 -8.28
CA PHE A 208 -9.22 -13.84 -8.03
C PHE A 208 -10.35 -14.85 -8.25
N HIS A 209 -11.46 -14.61 -7.57
CA HIS A 209 -12.74 -15.24 -7.82
C HIS A 209 -13.77 -14.19 -8.25
N TYR A 210 -14.60 -14.55 -9.21
CA TYR A 210 -15.68 -13.70 -9.73
C TYR A 210 -17.01 -14.05 -9.06
N GLU A 211 -17.67 -13.04 -8.47
CA GLU A 211 -18.96 -13.17 -7.75
C GLU A 211 -18.97 -14.27 -6.68
N GLU A 212 -17.86 -14.45 -5.96
CA GLU A 212 -17.81 -15.37 -4.83
C GLU A 212 -18.66 -14.87 -3.67
N LYS A 213 -19.38 -15.80 -3.03
CA LYS A 213 -20.20 -15.52 -1.85
C LYS A 213 -19.34 -15.03 -0.68
N LEU A 214 -19.63 -13.85 -0.20
CA LEU A 214 -19.04 -13.25 0.99
C LEU A 214 -20.11 -13.18 2.09
N VAL A 215 -19.81 -13.73 3.27
CA VAL A 215 -20.72 -13.68 4.43
C VAL A 215 -20.14 -12.76 5.49
N LEU A 216 -20.85 -11.69 5.81
CA LEU A 216 -20.48 -10.69 6.81
C LEU A 216 -21.57 -10.61 7.88
N ASP A 217 -21.31 -11.14 9.07
CA ASP A 217 -22.25 -11.18 10.20
C ASP A 217 -23.66 -11.68 9.82
N GLY A 218 -23.72 -12.73 8.97
CA GLY A 218 -24.96 -13.32 8.47
C GLY A 218 -25.56 -12.63 7.23
N ILE A 219 -24.99 -11.52 6.77
CA ILE A 219 -25.37 -10.86 5.53
C ILE A 219 -24.55 -11.44 4.38
N ILE A 220 -25.24 -11.79 3.29
CA ILE A 220 -24.61 -12.38 2.11
C ILE A 220 -24.44 -11.30 1.04
N LEU A 221 -23.18 -11.10 0.62
CA LEU A 221 -22.79 -10.24 -0.48
C LEU A 221 -22.07 -11.04 -1.55
N TYR A 222 -22.03 -10.50 -2.75
CA TYR A 222 -21.27 -11.02 -3.87
C TYR A 222 -20.50 -9.83 -4.46
N PRO A 223 -19.22 -9.63 -4.06
CA PRO A 223 -18.36 -8.66 -4.74
C PRO A 223 -18.13 -9.10 -6.19
N ASP A 224 -17.99 -8.17 -7.11
CA ASP A 224 -17.69 -8.52 -8.50
C ASP A 224 -16.41 -9.36 -8.58
N PHE A 225 -15.38 -8.96 -7.83
CA PHE A 225 -14.16 -9.76 -7.69
C PHE A 225 -13.71 -9.82 -6.22
N MET A 226 -13.46 -11.03 -5.74
CA MET A 226 -12.70 -11.31 -4.53
C MET A 226 -11.28 -11.65 -4.96
N ILE A 227 -10.29 -10.94 -4.41
CA ILE A 227 -8.90 -10.97 -4.88
C ILE A 227 -7.98 -11.33 -3.70
N ARG A 228 -6.99 -12.15 -3.97
CA ARG A 228 -5.89 -12.40 -3.02
C ARG A 228 -4.64 -11.67 -3.49
N HIS A 229 -4.10 -10.80 -2.64
CA HIS A 229 -2.88 -10.07 -2.98
C HIS A 229 -1.70 -11.04 -3.20
N PRO A 230 -1.00 -10.99 -4.35
CA PRO A 230 -0.02 -12.02 -4.74
C PRO A 230 1.20 -12.08 -3.80
N ILE A 231 1.53 -10.99 -3.09
CA ILE A 231 2.71 -10.91 -2.21
C ILE A 231 2.33 -11.11 -0.74
N THR A 232 1.19 -10.56 -0.29
CA THR A 232 0.80 -10.57 1.13
C THR A 232 -0.24 -11.64 1.45
N GLY A 233 -0.95 -12.15 0.45
CA GLY A 233 -2.07 -13.06 0.60
C GLY A 233 -3.33 -12.43 1.21
N GLN A 234 -3.34 -11.11 1.41
CA GLN A 234 -4.50 -10.40 1.97
C GLN A 234 -5.66 -10.38 0.98
N TYR A 235 -6.88 -10.35 1.51
CA TYR A 235 -8.08 -10.22 0.69
C TYR A 235 -8.31 -8.77 0.31
N PHE A 236 -8.65 -8.57 -0.98
CA PHE A 236 -9.18 -7.36 -1.56
C PHE A 236 -10.50 -7.67 -2.23
N TYR A 237 -11.37 -6.69 -2.28
CA TYR A 237 -12.67 -6.78 -2.94
C TYR A 237 -12.74 -5.70 -4.00
N TRP A 238 -13.30 -6.02 -5.16
CA TRP A 238 -13.48 -5.04 -6.22
C TRP A 238 -14.95 -4.99 -6.61
N GLU A 239 -15.51 -3.79 -6.61
CA GLU A 239 -16.84 -3.48 -7.08
C GLU A 239 -16.74 -2.53 -8.27
N HIS A 240 -17.46 -2.86 -9.32
CA HIS A 240 -17.60 -2.01 -10.50
C HIS A 240 -19.04 -1.55 -10.67
N PHE A 241 -19.28 -0.25 -10.54
CA PHE A 241 -20.60 0.34 -10.67
C PHE A 241 -20.81 0.88 -12.09
N GLY A 242 -21.56 0.12 -12.91
CA GLY A 242 -21.70 0.34 -14.35
C GLY A 242 -22.74 1.39 -14.78
N MET A 243 -23.59 1.88 -13.86
CA MET A 243 -24.71 2.76 -14.22
C MET A 243 -24.81 3.98 -13.29
N MET A 244 -23.69 4.67 -13.06
CA MET A 244 -23.63 5.81 -12.14
C MET A 244 -24.33 7.09 -12.66
N ASP A 245 -24.86 7.07 -13.85
CA ASP A 245 -25.80 8.07 -14.39
C ASP A 245 -27.27 7.80 -14.01
N ASN A 246 -27.58 6.68 -13.34
CA ASN A 246 -28.90 6.36 -12.82
C ASN A 246 -28.97 6.65 -11.31
N PRO A 247 -29.84 7.58 -10.82
CA PRO A 247 -29.93 7.96 -9.42
C PRO A 247 -30.31 6.81 -8.47
N ASP A 248 -31.23 5.93 -8.87
CA ASP A 248 -31.64 4.79 -8.04
C ASP A 248 -30.51 3.78 -7.90
N TYR A 249 -29.76 3.54 -8.99
CA TYR A 249 -28.58 2.69 -8.96
C TYR A 249 -27.49 3.27 -8.04
N CYS A 250 -27.26 4.59 -8.11
CA CYS A 250 -26.29 5.27 -7.22
C CYS A 250 -26.65 5.08 -5.74
N LYS A 251 -27.93 5.14 -5.40
CA LYS A 251 -28.40 4.93 -4.02
C LYS A 251 -28.06 3.51 -3.56
N HIS A 252 -28.37 2.49 -4.37
CA HIS A 252 -28.04 1.09 -4.07
C HIS A 252 -26.51 0.87 -3.97
N ALA A 253 -25.72 1.50 -4.83
CA ALA A 253 -24.25 1.46 -4.77
C ALA A 253 -23.74 2.04 -3.45
N CYS A 254 -24.26 3.19 -3.02
CA CYS A 254 -23.90 3.79 -1.74
C CYS A 254 -24.28 2.91 -0.54
N ASP A 255 -25.47 2.29 -0.57
CA ASP A 255 -25.90 1.38 0.50
C ASP A 255 -25.00 0.14 0.57
N LYS A 256 -24.59 -0.42 -0.58
CA LYS A 256 -23.64 -1.53 -0.65
C LYS A 256 -22.25 -1.14 -0.08
N ILE A 257 -21.72 0.03 -0.44
CA ILE A 257 -20.45 0.56 0.09
C ILE A 257 -20.54 0.76 1.61
N LYS A 258 -21.64 1.36 2.10
CA LYS A 258 -21.87 1.54 3.53
C LYS A 258 -21.84 0.21 4.28
N LEU A 259 -22.45 -0.82 3.72
CA LEU A 259 -22.46 -2.15 4.30
C LEU A 259 -21.05 -2.75 4.38
N TYR A 260 -20.24 -2.63 3.33
CA TYR A 260 -18.84 -3.02 3.35
C TYR A 260 -18.06 -2.29 4.46
N CYS A 261 -18.21 -0.97 4.56
CA CYS A 261 -17.50 -0.16 5.57
C CYS A 261 -17.87 -0.57 7.00
N GLN A 262 -19.13 -0.92 7.27
CA GLN A 262 -19.57 -1.38 8.59
C GLN A 262 -18.87 -2.68 9.03
N HIS A 263 -18.38 -3.47 8.07
CA HIS A 263 -17.70 -4.75 8.32
C HIS A 263 -16.18 -4.69 8.05
N GLY A 264 -15.58 -3.50 8.07
CA GLY A 264 -14.13 -3.34 7.94
C GLY A 264 -13.58 -3.52 6.52
N ILE A 265 -14.45 -3.56 5.51
CA ILE A 265 -14.06 -3.55 4.10
C ILE A 265 -14.15 -2.10 3.61
N ILE A 266 -13.01 -1.44 3.55
CA ILE A 266 -12.91 0.03 3.47
C ILE A 266 -12.39 0.45 2.09
N PRO A 267 -13.08 1.40 1.41
CA PRO A 267 -12.59 1.98 0.16
C PRO A 267 -11.15 2.48 0.28
N SER A 268 -10.35 2.27 -0.74
CA SER A 268 -8.92 2.63 -0.82
C SER A 268 -8.00 1.89 0.15
N VAL A 269 -8.51 0.95 0.95
CA VAL A 269 -7.70 0.07 1.83
C VAL A 269 -7.73 -1.36 1.30
N ASN A 270 -8.90 -2.00 1.31
CA ASN A 270 -9.13 -3.36 0.84
C ASN A 270 -10.39 -3.50 -0.03
N LEU A 271 -11.06 -2.38 -0.34
CA LEU A 271 -12.16 -2.29 -1.28
C LEU A 271 -11.76 -1.37 -2.44
N ILE A 272 -11.65 -1.93 -3.62
CA ILE A 272 -11.41 -1.24 -4.87
C ILE A 272 -12.76 -0.89 -5.48
N LEU A 273 -12.97 0.40 -5.77
CA LEU A 273 -14.20 0.89 -6.38
C LEU A 273 -13.89 1.47 -7.75
N THR A 274 -14.63 1.02 -8.75
CA THR A 274 -14.63 1.62 -10.09
C THR A 274 -16.06 1.91 -10.52
N TYR A 275 -16.21 2.98 -11.27
CA TYR A 275 -17.52 3.40 -11.77
C TYR A 275 -17.43 3.89 -13.20
N GLU A 276 -18.55 3.70 -13.90
CA GLU A 276 -18.70 4.24 -15.25
C GLU A 276 -20.09 4.84 -15.46
N THR A 277 -20.18 5.64 -16.48
CA THR A 277 -21.40 6.20 -17.02
C THR A 277 -21.40 5.94 -18.53
N LYS A 278 -22.54 6.14 -19.19
CA LYS A 278 -22.60 6.04 -20.66
C LYS A 278 -21.57 6.94 -21.35
N GLN A 279 -21.27 8.11 -20.78
CA GLN A 279 -20.33 9.08 -21.33
C GLN A 279 -18.86 8.76 -20.97
N TYR A 280 -18.62 8.13 -19.84
CA TYR A 280 -17.28 7.84 -19.32
C TYR A 280 -17.16 6.36 -18.96
N PRO A 281 -16.94 5.48 -19.94
CA PRO A 281 -16.79 4.04 -19.71
C PRO A 281 -15.46 3.72 -19.03
N LEU A 282 -15.40 2.55 -18.40
CA LEU A 282 -14.14 2.02 -17.86
C LEU A 282 -13.20 1.66 -19.01
N SER A 283 -11.93 2.08 -18.92
CA SER A 283 -10.89 1.73 -19.88
C SER A 283 -9.83 0.81 -19.26
N ALA A 284 -9.14 0.05 -20.11
CA ALA A 284 -8.03 -0.80 -19.67
C ALA A 284 -6.92 -0.01 -18.98
N ASP A 285 -6.61 1.20 -19.45
CA ASP A 285 -5.58 2.07 -18.84
C ASP A 285 -5.92 2.42 -17.38
N LYS A 286 -7.21 2.70 -17.09
CA LYS A 286 -7.66 2.95 -15.71
C LYS A 286 -7.50 1.72 -14.83
N VAL A 287 -7.84 0.55 -15.34
CA VAL A 287 -7.67 -0.73 -14.62
C VAL A 287 -6.18 -0.98 -14.36
N GLU A 288 -5.31 -0.75 -15.36
CA GLU A 288 -3.87 -0.90 -15.20
C GLU A 288 -3.30 0.01 -14.11
N MET A 289 -3.70 1.27 -14.06
CA MET A 289 -3.29 2.21 -13.00
C MET A 289 -3.71 1.70 -11.61
N ILE A 290 -4.92 1.15 -11.49
CA ILE A 290 -5.42 0.58 -10.24
C ILE A 290 -4.59 -0.66 -9.84
N LEU A 291 -4.31 -1.56 -10.78
CA LEU A 291 -3.50 -2.74 -10.49
C LEU A 291 -2.07 -2.38 -10.07
N GLN A 292 -1.51 -1.33 -10.65
CA GLN A 292 -0.20 -0.81 -10.25
C GLN A 292 -0.24 -0.25 -8.81
N GLU A 293 -1.26 0.52 -8.48
CA GLU A 293 -1.41 1.13 -7.15
C GLU A 293 -1.60 0.09 -6.05
N TYR A 294 -2.53 -0.87 -6.26
CA TYR A 294 -2.89 -1.83 -5.21
C TYR A 294 -1.97 -3.05 -5.16
N PHE A 295 -1.42 -3.50 -6.29
CA PHE A 295 -0.69 -4.76 -6.37
C PHE A 295 0.76 -4.61 -6.85
N GLY A 296 1.20 -3.39 -7.19
CA GLY A 296 2.58 -3.12 -7.62
C GLY A 296 2.92 -3.75 -8.98
N CYS A 297 1.92 -3.99 -9.83
CA CYS A 297 2.12 -4.57 -11.15
C CYS A 297 2.81 -3.54 -12.06
N SER A 298 4.06 -3.78 -12.43
CA SER A 298 4.78 -2.96 -13.41
C SER A 298 4.15 -3.11 -14.79
N ARG A 299 4.10 -2.02 -15.57
CA ARG A 299 3.81 -2.09 -17.01
C ARG A 299 4.70 -3.15 -17.63
N GLY A 300 4.10 -4.25 -18.07
CA GLY A 300 4.85 -5.24 -18.83
C GLY A 300 5.52 -4.53 -19.98
N ASN A 301 6.85 -4.58 -20.03
CA ASN A 301 7.58 -4.32 -21.26
C ASN A 301 6.99 -5.28 -22.28
N ALA A 302 6.13 -4.77 -23.12
CA ALA A 302 5.79 -5.44 -24.36
C ALA A 302 7.12 -5.56 -25.11
N VAL A 303 7.76 -6.71 -24.97
CA VAL A 303 8.82 -7.13 -25.89
C VAL A 303 8.11 -7.27 -27.22
N ILE A 304 8.21 -6.20 -28.03
CA ILE A 304 7.91 -6.27 -29.44
C ILE A 304 9.00 -7.18 -30.01
N GLY A 305 8.65 -8.43 -30.22
CA GLY A 305 9.44 -9.40 -31.00
C GLY A 305 9.01 -9.32 -32.46
#